data_fd6428e1d82936af5f0f50ebb7941e5f
#
_entry.id   fd6428e1d82936af5f0f50ebb7941e5f
#
_cell.length_a   1.000
_cell.length_b   1.000
_cell.length_c   1.000
_cell.angle_alpha   90.00
_cell.angle_beta   90.00
_cell.angle_gamma   90.00
#
_symmetry.space_group_name_H-M   'P 1'
#
loop_
_entity.id
_entity.type
_entity.pdbx_description
1 polymer ?
#
loop_
_entity_poly.entity_id
_entity_poly.type
_entity_poly.pdbx_seq_one_letter_code
_entity_poly.pdbx_strand_id
1 'polypeptide(L)'
;MKTLPRVHHRAQALVAAALMTGGMVLATGATAGVSHSAVPAELSPAEQQAIVAETNTVRQQADQQPLTWDAALAAEAQAWADDPASTAGGRLNHAPINNAAENMSGYAPGQATGQWAAEKSAYDADPNHDYVSNRAGYQEWGHYYNMIDSKYQKIGCGAKSGVPIPGGGWVVVCRYAS
;
A
#
# COMPACT_ATOMS: atom_id res chain seq x y z
N MET A 1 9.87 39.46 -39.26
CA MET A 1 8.45 39.37 -39.58
C MET A 1 8.27 38.46 -40.78
N LYS A 2 7.80 37.24 -40.59
CA LYS A 2 7.31 36.35 -41.65
C LYS A 2 6.13 35.58 -41.08
N THR A 3 4.97 35.92 -41.60
CA THR A 3 3.66 35.33 -41.31
C THR A 3 3.50 34.01 -42.02
N LEU A 4 3.02 32.99 -41.29
CA LEU A 4 2.62 31.69 -41.86
C LEU A 4 1.12 31.64 -42.06
N PRO A 5 0.60 31.03 -43.12
CA PRO A 5 -0.80 30.99 -43.47
C PRO A 5 -1.56 29.87 -42.69
N ARG A 6 -2.80 30.22 -42.28
CA ARG A 6 -3.79 29.31 -41.76
C ARG A 6 -4.41 28.47 -42.89
N VAL A 7 -4.44 27.15 -42.70
CA VAL A 7 -5.19 26.22 -43.52
C VAL A 7 -6.49 25.84 -42.79
N HIS A 8 -7.62 26.21 -43.43
CA HIS A 8 -8.96 25.78 -42.99
C HIS A 8 -9.36 24.51 -43.75
N HIS A 9 -9.55 23.40 -43.05
CA HIS A 9 -10.26 22.26 -43.59
C HIS A 9 -11.72 22.24 -43.09
N ARG A 10 -12.63 22.43 -44.07
CA ARG A 10 -14.06 22.17 -43.92
C ARG A 10 -14.32 20.68 -44.03
N ALA A 11 -14.91 20.08 -43.00
CA ALA A 11 -15.48 18.74 -43.09
C ALA A 11 -16.98 18.85 -43.47
N GLN A 12 -17.35 18.21 -44.53
CA GLN A 12 -18.74 18.08 -45.01
C GLN A 12 -19.38 16.87 -44.32
N ALA A 13 -20.53 17.09 -43.73
CA ALA A 13 -21.39 16.05 -43.18
C ALA A 13 -22.24 15.43 -44.26
N LEU A 14 -22.22 14.14 -44.47
CA LEU A 14 -23.22 13.40 -45.24
C LEU A 14 -24.20 12.74 -44.30
N VAL A 15 -25.46 13.15 -44.44
CA VAL A 15 -26.63 12.57 -43.77
C VAL A 15 -27.11 11.41 -44.65
N ALA A 16 -27.12 10.19 -44.09
CA ALA A 16 -27.86 9.06 -44.68
C ALA A 16 -28.96 8.64 -43.71
N ALA A 17 -30.19 8.89 -44.10
CA ALA A 17 -31.38 8.41 -43.42
C ALA A 17 -31.71 6.98 -43.94
N ALA A 18 -31.76 6.01 -43.04
CA ALA A 18 -32.40 4.72 -43.34
C ALA A 18 -33.48 4.45 -42.31
N LEU A 19 -34.74 4.51 -42.74
CA LEU A 19 -35.88 4.00 -42.03
C LEU A 19 -35.90 2.46 -42.18
N MET A 20 -35.92 1.73 -41.04
CA MET A 20 -36.42 0.37 -41.01
C MET A 20 -37.32 0.18 -39.79
N THR A 21 -38.57 -0.09 -40.06
CA THR A 21 -39.60 -0.56 -39.17
C THR A 21 -39.35 -2.03 -38.80
N GLY A 22 -39.52 -2.40 -37.53
CA GLY A 22 -39.67 -3.81 -37.20
C GLY A 22 -39.34 -4.21 -35.77
N GLY A 23 -40.36 -4.57 -35.02
CA GLY A 23 -40.26 -5.60 -34.01
C GLY A 23 -39.84 -5.17 -32.59
N MET A 24 -40.81 -4.81 -31.78
CA MET A 24 -40.67 -4.63 -30.33
C MET A 24 -40.63 -6.04 -29.68
N VAL A 25 -39.44 -6.51 -29.34
CA VAL A 25 -39.26 -7.68 -28.46
C VAL A 25 -38.88 -7.12 -27.08
N LEU A 26 -39.82 -7.19 -26.15
CA LEU A 26 -39.57 -6.93 -24.73
C LEU A 26 -38.80 -8.13 -24.16
N ALA A 27 -37.47 -8.06 -24.22
CA ALA A 27 -36.60 -8.94 -23.43
C ALA A 27 -36.48 -8.34 -22.02
N THR A 28 -37.21 -8.87 -21.06
CA THR A 28 -36.96 -8.62 -19.63
C THR A 28 -35.66 -9.30 -19.26
N GLY A 29 -34.54 -8.59 -19.49
CA GLY A 29 -33.24 -9.00 -19.02
C GLY A 29 -33.17 -8.82 -17.49
N ALA A 30 -33.36 -9.91 -16.75
CA ALA A 30 -32.93 -9.93 -15.36
C ALA A 30 -31.42 -9.73 -15.33
N THR A 31 -30.99 -8.51 -14.96
CA THR A 31 -29.59 -8.28 -14.60
C THR A 31 -29.34 -9.01 -13.29
N ALA A 32 -28.79 -10.22 -13.36
CA ALA A 32 -28.20 -10.86 -12.21
C ALA A 32 -27.09 -9.92 -11.71
N GLY A 33 -27.37 -9.22 -10.62
CA GLY A 33 -26.39 -8.44 -9.92
C GLY A 33 -25.29 -9.39 -9.46
N VAL A 34 -24.12 -9.31 -10.07
CA VAL A 34 -22.91 -9.99 -9.58
C VAL A 34 -22.61 -9.34 -8.25
N SER A 35 -23.06 -9.97 -7.16
CA SER A 35 -22.57 -9.61 -5.81
C SER A 35 -21.11 -9.95 -5.80
N HIS A 36 -20.26 -8.96 -6.04
CA HIS A 36 -18.85 -9.04 -5.71
C HIS A 36 -18.80 -9.12 -4.18
N SER A 37 -18.64 -10.32 -3.63
CA SER A 37 -18.11 -10.47 -2.30
C SER A 37 -16.76 -9.77 -2.34
N ALA A 38 -16.65 -8.63 -1.67
CA ALA A 38 -15.36 -7.95 -1.53
C ALA A 38 -14.43 -8.94 -0.82
N VAL A 39 -13.57 -9.58 -1.57
CA VAL A 39 -12.41 -10.29 -1.03
C VAL A 39 -11.65 -9.24 -0.23
N PRO A 40 -11.24 -9.51 1.03
CA PRO A 40 -10.37 -8.58 1.75
C PRO A 40 -9.22 -8.19 0.84
N ALA A 41 -8.98 -6.89 0.67
CA ALA A 41 -8.02 -6.44 -0.32
C ALA A 41 -6.61 -6.79 0.16
N GLU A 42 -6.05 -7.85 -0.42
CA GLU A 42 -4.62 -8.13 -0.36
C GLU A 42 -3.87 -7.08 -1.18
N LEU A 43 -2.57 -6.90 -0.88
CA LEU A 43 -1.72 -6.00 -1.65
C LEU A 43 -1.66 -6.44 -3.12
N SER A 44 -2.06 -5.56 -4.02
CA SER A 44 -1.84 -5.75 -5.45
C SER A 44 -0.33 -5.73 -5.78
N PRO A 45 0.10 -6.33 -6.89
CA PRO A 45 1.50 -6.27 -7.32
C PRO A 45 2.05 -4.84 -7.46
N ALA A 46 1.20 -3.88 -7.82
CA ALA A 46 1.59 -2.47 -7.91
C ALA A 46 1.85 -1.86 -6.53
N GLU A 47 1.03 -2.18 -5.54
CA GLU A 47 1.23 -1.73 -4.15
C GLU A 47 2.47 -2.37 -3.52
N GLN A 48 2.73 -3.66 -3.78
CA GLN A 48 3.96 -4.33 -3.36
C GLN A 48 5.20 -3.61 -3.92
N GLN A 49 5.20 -3.30 -5.22
CA GLN A 49 6.29 -2.57 -5.87
C GLN A 49 6.45 -1.15 -5.31
N ALA A 50 5.34 -0.44 -5.04
CA ALA A 50 5.36 0.91 -4.47
C ALA A 50 5.98 0.90 -3.07
N ILE A 51 5.56 -0.02 -2.19
CA ILE A 51 6.11 -0.16 -0.84
C ILE A 51 7.62 -0.41 -0.87
N VAL A 52 8.09 -1.33 -1.74
CA VAL A 52 9.52 -1.61 -1.89
C VAL A 52 10.27 -0.37 -2.39
N ALA A 53 9.75 0.31 -3.41
CA ALA A 53 10.39 1.49 -4.00
C ALA A 53 10.48 2.65 -2.99
N GLU A 54 9.40 2.92 -2.26
CA GLU A 54 9.37 3.97 -1.22
C GLU A 54 10.32 3.62 -0.07
N THR A 55 10.29 2.38 0.43
CA THR A 55 11.22 1.92 1.47
C THR A 55 12.67 2.06 1.01
N ASN A 56 12.98 1.68 -0.22
CA ASN A 56 14.32 1.80 -0.77
C ASN A 56 14.76 3.25 -1.01
N THR A 57 13.82 4.15 -1.28
CA THR A 57 14.11 5.59 -1.32
C THR A 57 14.55 6.10 0.06
N VAL A 58 13.85 5.69 1.13
CA VAL A 58 14.22 6.01 2.52
C VAL A 58 15.59 5.43 2.88
N ARG A 59 15.84 4.18 2.51
CA ARG A 59 17.13 3.50 2.74
C ARG A 59 18.28 4.20 2.01
N GLN A 60 18.08 4.60 0.77
CA GLN A 60 19.08 5.35 0.02
C GLN A 60 19.43 6.69 0.72
N GLN A 61 18.44 7.39 1.25
CA GLN A 61 18.66 8.63 2.02
C GLN A 61 19.41 8.41 3.33
N ALA A 62 19.42 7.19 3.85
CA ALA A 62 20.13 6.75 5.04
C ALA A 62 21.43 5.97 4.72
N ASP A 63 21.91 6.02 3.47
CA ASP A 63 23.10 5.31 2.99
C ASP A 63 23.03 3.78 3.19
N GLN A 64 21.82 3.19 3.12
CA GLN A 64 21.61 1.76 3.29
C GLN A 64 21.40 1.05 1.95
N GLN A 65 21.80 -0.23 1.88
CA GLN A 65 21.54 -1.09 0.72
C GLN A 65 20.03 -1.33 0.55
N PRO A 66 19.54 -1.43 -0.69
CA PRO A 66 18.12 -1.67 -0.96
C PRO A 66 17.67 -3.05 -0.47
N LEU A 67 16.40 -3.13 -0.04
CA LEU A 67 15.71 -4.38 0.25
C LEU A 67 15.15 -4.99 -1.03
N THR A 68 15.05 -6.32 -1.05
CA THR A 68 14.35 -7.09 -2.07
C THR A 68 13.04 -7.65 -1.51
N TRP A 69 12.03 -7.78 -2.38
CA TRP A 69 10.77 -8.42 -1.98
C TRP A 69 10.97 -9.90 -1.71
N ASP A 70 10.43 -10.37 -0.58
CA ASP A 70 10.42 -11.78 -0.20
C ASP A 70 8.97 -12.27 -0.05
N ALA A 71 8.59 -13.24 -0.89
CA ALA A 71 7.24 -13.76 -0.92
C ALA A 71 6.87 -14.58 0.32
N ALA A 72 7.83 -15.18 1.00
CA ALA A 72 7.58 -15.91 2.25
C ALA A 72 7.26 -14.93 3.38
N LEU A 73 8.04 -13.86 3.53
CA LEU A 73 7.72 -12.79 4.47
C LEU A 73 6.37 -12.14 4.16
N ALA A 74 6.04 -11.96 2.88
CA ALA A 74 4.76 -11.40 2.47
C ALA A 74 3.58 -12.32 2.87
N ALA A 75 3.71 -13.62 2.67
CA ALA A 75 2.70 -14.58 3.09
C ALA A 75 2.50 -14.60 4.61
N GLU A 76 3.59 -14.53 5.37
CA GLU A 76 3.51 -14.42 6.83
C GLU A 76 2.90 -13.11 7.30
N ALA A 77 3.22 -11.99 6.65
CA ALA A 77 2.65 -10.67 6.94
C ALA A 77 1.15 -10.64 6.62
N GLN A 78 0.73 -11.25 5.49
CA GLN A 78 -0.67 -11.38 5.12
C GLN A 78 -1.43 -12.24 6.13
N ALA A 79 -0.88 -13.39 6.53
CA ALA A 79 -1.50 -14.25 7.53
C ALA A 79 -1.74 -13.50 8.85
N TRP A 80 -0.81 -12.63 9.26
CA TRP A 80 -1.00 -11.81 10.45
C TRP A 80 -2.02 -10.69 10.24
N ALA A 81 -2.03 -10.03 9.07
CA ALA A 81 -3.03 -9.02 8.75
C ALA A 81 -4.46 -9.61 8.78
N ASP A 82 -4.62 -10.87 8.40
CA ASP A 82 -5.89 -11.59 8.40
C ASP A 82 -6.30 -12.13 9.78
N ASP A 83 -5.34 -12.31 10.68
CA ASP A 83 -5.61 -12.83 12.02
C ASP A 83 -6.37 -11.79 12.86
N PRO A 84 -7.53 -12.15 13.45
CA PRO A 84 -8.26 -11.25 14.34
C PRO A 84 -7.43 -10.73 15.53
N ALA A 85 -6.40 -11.46 15.95
CA ALA A 85 -5.50 -11.03 17.01
C ALA A 85 -4.71 -9.77 16.65
N SER A 86 -4.44 -9.53 15.35
CA SER A 86 -3.74 -8.33 14.86
C SER A 86 -4.46 -7.02 15.21
N THR A 87 -5.79 -7.09 15.43
CA THR A 87 -6.65 -5.92 15.76
C THR A 87 -7.46 -6.09 17.03
N ALA A 88 -7.13 -7.08 17.84
CA ALA A 88 -7.83 -7.34 19.08
C ALA A 88 -7.82 -6.12 20.01
N GLY A 89 -8.96 -5.78 20.57
CA GLY A 89 -9.12 -4.59 21.42
C GLY A 89 -9.19 -3.27 20.64
N GLY A 90 -9.45 -3.31 19.34
CA GLY A 90 -9.61 -2.11 18.48
C GLY A 90 -8.31 -1.34 18.24
N ARG A 91 -7.19 -2.01 18.29
CA ARG A 91 -5.84 -1.45 18.06
C ARG A 91 -4.96 -2.43 17.27
N LEU A 92 -3.88 -1.94 16.69
CA LEU A 92 -2.86 -2.79 16.08
C LEU A 92 -2.05 -3.52 17.17
N ASN A 93 -1.86 -4.81 16.97
CA ASN A 93 -1.03 -5.66 17.82
C ASN A 93 0.01 -6.36 16.96
N HIS A 94 1.27 -6.30 17.39
CA HIS A 94 2.36 -7.01 16.72
C HIS A 94 2.22 -8.53 16.84
N ALA A 95 2.69 -9.22 15.80
CA ALA A 95 2.82 -10.66 15.83
C ALA A 95 3.86 -11.11 16.86
N PRO A 96 3.70 -12.30 17.46
CA PRO A 96 4.74 -12.90 18.32
C PRO A 96 5.87 -13.48 17.47
N ILE A 97 6.69 -12.60 16.85
CA ILE A 97 7.81 -12.99 15.98
C ILE A 97 9.16 -12.78 16.68
N ASN A 98 10.13 -13.64 16.39
CA ASN A 98 11.42 -13.60 17.04
C ASN A 98 12.61 -13.30 16.09
N ASN A 99 12.43 -13.48 14.77
CA ASN A 99 13.54 -13.44 13.80
C ASN A 99 13.36 -12.36 12.72
N ALA A 100 12.42 -11.45 12.88
CA ALA A 100 12.14 -10.37 11.93
C ALA A 100 11.71 -9.12 12.69
N ALA A 101 11.89 -7.94 12.08
CA ALA A 101 11.18 -6.76 12.52
C ALA A 101 9.84 -6.66 11.81
N GLU A 102 8.92 -5.94 12.42
CA GLU A 102 7.58 -5.74 11.89
C GLU A 102 7.16 -4.28 12.04
N ASN A 103 6.69 -3.69 10.96
CA ASN A 103 5.97 -2.42 10.96
C ASN A 103 4.49 -2.67 10.69
N MET A 104 3.63 -1.97 11.41
CA MET A 104 2.18 -2.01 11.20
C MET A 104 1.60 -0.61 11.01
N SER A 105 0.55 -0.50 10.20
CA SER A 105 -0.21 0.74 10.01
C SER A 105 -1.71 0.46 9.90
N GLY A 106 -2.52 1.36 10.45
CA GLY A 106 -3.98 1.37 10.31
C GLY A 106 -4.48 2.09 9.07
N TYR A 107 -3.59 2.65 8.26
CA TYR A 107 -3.90 3.39 7.04
C TYR A 107 -3.72 2.53 5.80
N ALA A 108 -4.23 3.01 4.66
CA ALA A 108 -4.10 2.30 3.40
C ALA A 108 -2.62 2.08 3.00
N PRO A 109 -2.31 1.03 2.20
CA PRO A 109 -0.94 0.67 1.82
C PRO A 109 -0.12 1.84 1.27
N GLY A 110 -0.70 2.67 0.40
CA GLY A 110 -0.04 3.85 -0.17
C GLY A 110 0.25 4.99 0.82
N GLN A 111 -0.18 4.87 2.07
CA GLN A 111 0.08 5.86 3.13
C GLN A 111 0.98 5.30 4.24
N ALA A 112 1.00 3.98 4.41
CA ALA A 112 1.71 3.32 5.51
C ALA A 112 3.21 3.63 5.51
N THR A 113 3.87 3.44 4.37
CA THR A 113 5.32 3.68 4.22
C THR A 113 5.69 5.14 4.50
N GLY A 114 4.88 6.08 4.00
CA GLY A 114 5.08 7.51 4.23
C GLY A 114 4.97 7.89 5.71
N GLN A 115 4.05 7.25 6.46
CA GLN A 115 3.93 7.47 7.91
C GLN A 115 5.16 6.99 8.66
N TRP A 116 5.65 5.79 8.35
CA TRP A 116 6.86 5.26 8.96
C TRP A 116 8.09 6.10 8.62
N ALA A 117 8.18 6.59 7.37
CA ALA A 117 9.26 7.49 6.95
C ALA A 117 9.24 8.85 7.67
N ALA A 118 8.06 9.37 8.01
CA ALA A 118 7.90 10.63 8.73
C ALA A 118 8.48 10.61 10.15
N GLU A 119 8.65 9.44 10.74
CA GLU A 119 9.30 9.26 12.05
C GLU A 119 10.79 9.60 12.04
N LYS A 120 11.40 9.82 10.86
CA LYS A 120 12.79 10.26 10.72
C LYS A 120 13.11 11.48 11.59
N SER A 121 12.18 12.43 11.70
CA SER A 121 12.42 13.63 12.52
C SER A 121 12.58 13.30 14.02
N ALA A 122 11.83 12.35 14.54
CA ALA A 122 11.97 11.87 15.91
C ALA A 122 13.26 11.05 16.08
N TYR A 123 13.58 10.21 15.08
CA TYR A 123 14.83 9.46 15.05
C TYR A 123 16.05 10.39 15.09
N ASP A 124 16.10 11.40 14.23
CA ASP A 124 17.22 12.36 14.17
C ASP A 124 17.36 13.20 15.46
N ALA A 125 16.26 13.44 16.17
CA ALA A 125 16.27 14.20 17.42
C ALA A 125 16.69 13.37 18.64
N ASP A 126 16.65 12.05 18.56
CA ASP A 126 17.01 11.15 19.65
C ASP A 126 18.45 10.64 19.48
N PRO A 127 19.40 11.01 20.37
CA PRO A 127 20.77 10.53 20.25
C PRO A 127 20.94 9.05 20.65
N ASN A 128 19.91 8.44 21.27
CA ASN A 128 19.96 7.07 21.73
C ASN A 128 19.02 6.18 20.93
N HIS A 129 19.52 5.54 19.88
CA HIS A 129 18.78 4.62 19.02
C HIS A 129 18.83 3.16 19.50
N ASP A 130 19.20 2.91 20.75
CA ASP A 130 19.17 1.56 21.32
C ASP A 130 17.74 1.18 21.75
N TYR A 131 17.16 0.26 21.02
CA TYR A 131 15.84 -0.32 21.29
C TYR A 131 15.69 -0.86 22.73
N VAL A 132 16.75 -1.43 23.32
CA VAL A 132 16.66 -2.08 24.64
C VAL A 132 16.66 -1.03 25.76
N SER A 133 17.55 -0.06 25.67
CA SER A 133 17.73 0.97 26.72
C SER A 133 16.79 2.17 26.56
N ASN A 134 16.25 2.40 25.34
CA ASN A 134 15.37 3.54 25.02
C ASN A 134 14.03 3.10 24.40
N ARG A 135 13.26 2.32 25.14
CA ARG A 135 11.95 1.84 24.65
C ARG A 135 10.92 2.94 24.40
N ALA A 136 10.99 4.03 25.17
CA ALA A 136 10.08 5.16 24.98
C ALA A 136 10.37 5.89 23.65
N GLY A 137 11.64 6.19 23.37
CA GLY A 137 12.06 6.76 22.09
C GLY A 137 11.72 5.82 20.91
N TYR A 138 11.94 4.52 21.07
CA TYR A 138 11.62 3.55 20.03
C TYR A 138 10.15 3.57 19.61
N GLN A 139 9.23 3.91 20.49
CA GLN A 139 7.80 4.06 20.14
C GLN A 139 7.54 5.24 19.19
N GLU A 140 8.43 6.24 19.16
CA GLU A 140 8.30 7.44 18.33
C GLU A 140 9.01 7.31 16.98
N TRP A 141 10.01 6.42 16.85
CA TRP A 141 10.84 6.30 15.66
C TRP A 141 11.10 4.86 15.19
N GLY A 142 10.51 3.87 15.85
CA GLY A 142 10.83 2.47 15.62
C GLY A 142 10.47 1.95 14.22
N HIS A 143 9.42 2.49 13.60
CA HIS A 143 9.08 2.10 12.23
C HIS A 143 10.13 2.61 11.23
N TYR A 144 10.58 3.87 11.37
CA TYR A 144 11.66 4.38 10.55
C TYR A 144 12.96 3.59 10.76
N TYR A 145 13.30 3.29 12.02
CA TYR A 145 14.48 2.47 12.34
C TYR A 145 14.43 1.11 11.66
N ASN A 146 13.31 0.42 11.68
CA ASN A 146 13.14 -0.87 11.00
C ASN A 146 13.32 -0.75 9.48
N MET A 147 12.91 0.36 8.87
CA MET A 147 13.13 0.60 7.43
C MET A 147 14.61 0.73 7.09
N ILE A 148 15.42 1.36 7.94
CA ILE A 148 16.83 1.69 7.64
C ILE A 148 17.86 0.75 8.28
N ASP A 149 17.47 -0.19 9.13
CA ASP A 149 18.41 -1.10 9.79
C ASP A 149 19.21 -1.89 8.74
N SER A 150 20.55 -1.75 8.82
CA SER A 150 21.50 -2.33 7.86
C SER A 150 21.51 -3.85 7.83
N LYS A 151 21.02 -4.50 8.89
CA LYS A 151 20.98 -5.96 8.97
C LYS A 151 19.94 -6.60 8.06
N TYR A 152 18.91 -5.81 7.63
CA TYR A 152 17.85 -6.33 6.77
C TYR A 152 18.19 -6.23 5.29
N GLN A 153 17.83 -7.27 4.54
CA GLN A 153 18.03 -7.39 3.09
C GLN A 153 16.72 -7.68 2.36
N LYS A 154 15.68 -8.06 3.10
CA LYS A 154 14.40 -8.51 2.56
C LYS A 154 13.24 -7.79 3.23
N ILE A 155 12.18 -7.59 2.46
CA ILE A 155 10.90 -7.08 2.92
C ILE A 155 9.76 -7.87 2.31
N GLY A 156 8.73 -8.16 3.09
CA GLY A 156 7.49 -8.74 2.62
C GLY A 156 6.32 -8.15 3.39
N CYS A 157 5.26 -7.76 2.68
CA CYS A 157 4.13 -7.10 3.30
C CYS A 157 2.81 -7.77 2.93
N GLY A 158 1.83 -7.63 3.81
CA GLY A 158 0.45 -8.00 3.61
C GLY A 158 -0.50 -6.91 4.10
N ALA A 159 -1.74 -6.93 3.65
CA ALA A 159 -2.73 -5.94 4.07
C ALA A 159 -4.14 -6.54 4.11
N LYS A 160 -5.00 -5.93 4.94
CA LYS A 160 -6.43 -6.21 5.03
C LYS A 160 -7.19 -4.91 5.22
N SER A 161 -8.26 -4.73 4.48
CA SER A 161 -9.18 -3.58 4.61
C SER A 161 -10.45 -3.95 5.40
N GLY A 162 -11.23 -2.93 5.74
CA GLY A 162 -12.54 -3.11 6.39
C GLY A 162 -12.47 -3.50 7.85
N VAL A 163 -11.36 -3.23 8.53
CA VAL A 163 -11.18 -3.50 9.96
C VAL A 163 -11.60 -2.29 10.82
N PRO A 164 -12.31 -2.50 11.94
CA PRO A 164 -12.82 -1.41 12.79
C PRO A 164 -11.74 -0.89 13.76
N ILE A 165 -10.67 -0.30 13.21
CA ILE A 165 -9.59 0.32 14.00
C ILE A 165 -9.39 1.79 13.62
N PRO A 166 -8.81 2.62 14.51
CA PRO A 166 -8.43 3.98 14.17
C PRO A 166 -7.44 4.06 13.00
N GLY A 167 -7.50 5.13 12.24
CA GLY A 167 -6.65 5.37 11.08
C GLY A 167 -7.47 5.37 9.79
N GLY A 168 -7.46 4.32 9.02
CA GLY A 168 -8.19 4.24 7.75
C GLY A 168 -8.97 2.95 7.57
N GLY A 169 -9.11 2.16 8.64
CA GLY A 169 -9.80 0.86 8.56
C GLY A 169 -8.99 -0.20 7.80
N TRP A 170 -7.67 -0.12 7.90
CA TRP A 170 -6.72 -1.07 7.32
C TRP A 170 -5.85 -1.72 8.40
N VAL A 171 -5.33 -2.88 8.08
CA VAL A 171 -4.13 -3.46 8.71
C VAL A 171 -3.12 -3.64 7.60
N VAL A 172 -2.04 -2.88 7.63
CA VAL A 172 -0.87 -3.09 6.78
C VAL A 172 0.24 -3.60 7.67
N VAL A 173 0.85 -4.71 7.28
CA VAL A 173 1.94 -5.36 8.00
C VAL A 173 3.11 -5.50 7.05
N CYS A 174 4.30 -5.03 7.43
CA CYS A 174 5.54 -5.28 6.71
C CYS A 174 6.55 -5.94 7.64
N ARG A 175 7.18 -7.02 7.17
CA ARG A 175 8.25 -7.74 7.87
C ARG A 175 9.58 -7.57 7.17
N TYR A 176 10.64 -7.48 7.97
CA TYR A 176 12.01 -7.27 7.51
C TYR A 176 12.90 -8.40 8.03
N ALA A 177 13.74 -8.97 7.16
CA ALA A 177 14.68 -10.02 7.50
C ALA A 177 16.04 -9.86 6.78
N SER A 178 17.03 -10.57 7.28
CA SER A 178 18.38 -10.67 6.71
C SER A 178 18.42 -11.58 5.49
#